data_9153f7ed62009fb2b76e73c057edd6c0
#
_entry.id   9153f7ed62009fb2b76e73c057edd6c0
#
_cell.length_a   1.000
_cell.length_b   1.000
_cell.length_c   1.000
_cell.angle_alpha   90.00
_cell.angle_beta   90.00
_cell.angle_gamma   90.00
#
_symmetry.space_group_name_H-M   'P 1'
#
loop_
_entity.id
_entity.type
_entity.pdbx_description
1 polymer ?
#
loop_
_entity_poly.entity_id
_entity_poly.type
_entity_poly.pdbx_seq_one_letter_code
_entity_poly.pdbx_strand_id
1 'polypeptide(L)'
;VVINSSILDDKVLYKSADELPTYHLANIVDDHLMEVSHVIRGEEWLPSAPLHVLLYRAFGWEDTMPAFAHLPLLLKPEGNGKLSKRDGDRLGFPVFPLEWHDPKSGDVSSGYRESGYLPEAVINFLALLGLNPGNDQELMSMDELVKLFDLSHCSKSGAKFDYKKGIWFNHEYIMMKPDAEIACLFRPVLESNGIDASNYSDEFLTKVV
;
A
#
# COMPACT_ATOMS: atom_id res chain seq x y z
N VAL A 1 -2.45 -4.26 26.23
CA VAL A 1 -3.91 -4.48 26.11
C VAL A 1 -4.27 -5.69 26.97
N VAL A 2 -5.29 -5.60 27.80
CA VAL A 2 -5.81 -6.72 28.61
C VAL A 2 -7.10 -7.20 27.94
N ILE A 3 -7.15 -8.48 27.59
CA ILE A 3 -8.30 -9.09 26.91
C ILE A 3 -8.77 -10.28 27.74
N ASN A 4 -10.08 -10.34 27.99
CA ASN A 4 -10.68 -11.45 28.67
C ASN A 4 -10.78 -12.66 27.72
N SER A 5 -10.20 -13.79 28.07
CA SER A 5 -10.23 -15.00 27.25
C SER A 5 -11.64 -15.55 26.99
N SER A 6 -12.62 -15.20 27.82
CA SER A 6 -14.01 -15.63 27.64
C SER A 6 -14.72 -15.06 26.40
N ILE A 7 -14.12 -14.05 25.76
CA ILE A 7 -14.67 -13.46 24.52
C ILE A 7 -14.12 -14.13 23.26
N LEU A 8 -13.20 -15.06 23.39
CA LEU A 8 -12.61 -15.75 22.25
C LEU A 8 -13.52 -16.89 21.79
N ASP A 9 -13.89 -16.86 20.54
CA ASP A 9 -14.66 -17.92 19.89
C ASP A 9 -13.74 -19.05 19.43
N ASP A 10 -14.31 -20.25 19.31
CA ASP A 10 -13.65 -21.36 18.64
C ASP A 10 -13.43 -21.03 17.15
N LYS A 11 -12.21 -21.19 16.68
CA LYS A 11 -11.84 -20.96 15.29
C LYS A 11 -11.32 -22.24 14.64
N VAL A 12 -11.74 -22.47 13.41
CA VAL A 12 -11.16 -23.54 12.59
C VAL A 12 -9.74 -23.13 12.23
N LEU A 13 -8.74 -23.86 12.70
CA LEU A 13 -7.33 -23.62 12.41
C LEU A 13 -6.82 -24.43 11.22
N TYR A 14 -7.42 -25.60 10.99
CA TYR A 14 -7.04 -26.51 9.91
C TYR A 14 -8.29 -27.10 9.26
N LYS A 15 -8.35 -27.11 7.96
CA LYS A 15 -9.42 -27.69 7.17
C LYS A 15 -9.00 -29.08 6.72
N SER A 16 -9.54 -30.10 7.35
CA SER A 16 -9.21 -31.50 7.04
C SER A 16 -9.64 -31.92 5.63
N ALA A 17 -10.68 -31.33 5.08
CA ALA A 17 -11.15 -31.64 3.73
C ALA A 17 -10.17 -31.16 2.63
N ASP A 18 -9.54 -30.01 2.83
CA ASP A 18 -8.61 -29.39 1.89
C ASP A 18 -7.15 -29.68 2.25
N GLU A 19 -6.91 -30.28 3.42
CA GLU A 19 -5.58 -30.47 4.03
C GLU A 19 -4.78 -29.18 4.14
N LEU A 20 -5.46 -28.05 4.38
CA LEU A 20 -4.86 -26.72 4.43
C LEU A 20 -5.12 -26.02 5.77
N PRO A 21 -4.13 -25.31 6.31
CA PRO A 21 -4.35 -24.43 7.44
C PRO A 21 -5.23 -23.24 7.05
N THR A 22 -5.99 -22.73 8.02
CA THR A 22 -6.62 -21.42 7.85
C THR A 22 -5.60 -20.30 8.07
N TYR A 23 -5.97 -19.07 7.72
CA TYR A 23 -5.11 -17.88 7.88
C TYR A 23 -4.46 -17.78 9.26
N HIS A 24 -5.24 -17.99 10.34
CA HIS A 24 -4.73 -17.84 11.69
C HIS A 24 -3.58 -18.78 12.04
N LEU A 25 -3.67 -20.04 11.61
CA LEU A 25 -2.59 -21.01 11.84
C LEU A 25 -1.43 -20.76 10.89
N ALA A 26 -1.70 -20.58 9.60
CA ALA A 26 -0.66 -20.36 8.59
C ALA A 26 0.19 -19.14 8.92
N ASN A 27 -0.44 -18.01 9.26
CA ASN A 27 0.26 -16.78 9.60
C ASN A 27 1.23 -16.94 10.78
N ILE A 28 0.79 -17.60 11.87
CA ILE A 28 1.64 -17.82 13.05
C ILE A 28 2.84 -18.70 12.74
N VAL A 29 2.63 -19.76 11.95
CA VAL A 29 3.70 -20.70 11.58
C VAL A 29 4.71 -20.00 10.65
N ASP A 30 4.22 -19.27 9.66
CA ASP A 30 5.07 -18.55 8.71
C ASP A 30 5.86 -17.45 9.42
N ASP A 31 5.22 -16.62 10.25
CA ASP A 31 5.88 -15.56 11.01
C ASP A 31 6.98 -16.13 11.93
N HIS A 32 6.74 -17.27 12.58
CA HIS A 32 7.74 -17.93 13.43
C HIS A 32 8.91 -18.48 12.61
N LEU A 33 8.63 -19.24 11.54
CA LEU A 33 9.66 -19.88 10.71
C LEU A 33 10.48 -18.86 9.91
N MET A 34 9.89 -17.72 9.56
CA MET A 34 10.56 -16.62 8.86
C MET A 34 11.23 -15.63 9.82
N GLU A 35 11.18 -15.88 11.13
CA GLU A 35 11.78 -15.02 12.16
C GLU A 35 11.28 -13.57 12.09
N VAL A 36 9.98 -13.38 11.83
CA VAL A 36 9.37 -12.04 11.76
C VAL A 36 9.41 -11.38 13.14
N SER A 37 10.09 -10.25 13.25
CA SER A 37 10.23 -9.49 14.50
C SER A 37 9.04 -8.57 14.80
N HIS A 38 8.39 -8.04 13.75
CA HIS A 38 7.28 -7.11 13.86
C HIS A 38 6.19 -7.43 12.84
N VAL A 39 4.97 -7.66 13.31
CA VAL A 39 3.77 -7.81 12.47
C VAL A 39 3.09 -6.44 12.37
N ILE A 40 3.20 -5.79 11.22
CA ILE A 40 2.59 -4.50 10.93
C ILE A 40 1.41 -4.74 9.99
N ARG A 41 0.19 -4.44 10.43
CA ARG A 41 -1.03 -4.73 9.65
C ARG A 41 -2.17 -3.77 9.98
N GLY A 42 -3.24 -3.80 9.20
CA GLY A 42 -4.41 -2.94 9.46
C GLY A 42 -5.13 -3.28 10.76
N GLU A 43 -5.76 -2.30 11.38
CA GLU A 43 -6.48 -2.42 12.66
C GLU A 43 -7.68 -3.38 12.60
N GLU A 44 -8.18 -3.71 11.41
CA GLU A 44 -9.20 -4.75 11.22
C GLU A 44 -8.77 -6.13 11.73
N TRP A 45 -7.46 -6.35 11.88
CA TRP A 45 -6.90 -7.57 12.43
C TRP A 45 -6.68 -7.54 13.95
N LEU A 46 -6.93 -6.42 14.61
CA LEU A 46 -6.79 -6.30 16.06
C LEU A 46 -7.64 -7.34 16.81
N PRO A 47 -8.88 -7.66 16.42
CA PRO A 47 -9.66 -8.71 17.08
C PRO A 47 -9.04 -10.12 17.01
N SER A 48 -8.14 -10.36 16.05
CA SER A 48 -7.44 -11.64 15.92
C SER A 48 -6.17 -11.74 16.77
N ALA A 49 -5.64 -10.62 17.25
CA ALA A 49 -4.39 -10.60 18.02
C ALA A 49 -4.41 -11.49 19.28
N PRO A 50 -5.51 -11.57 20.08
CA PRO A 50 -5.57 -12.47 21.21
C PRO A 50 -5.43 -13.95 20.84
N LEU A 51 -6.09 -14.37 19.74
CA LEU A 51 -5.97 -15.74 19.23
C LEU A 51 -4.52 -16.04 18.80
N HIS A 52 -3.87 -15.10 18.12
CA HIS A 52 -2.49 -15.26 17.69
C HIS A 52 -1.55 -15.41 18.89
N VAL A 53 -1.70 -14.60 19.92
CA VAL A 53 -0.92 -14.73 21.18
C VAL A 53 -1.14 -16.09 21.83
N LEU A 54 -2.38 -16.59 21.87
CA LEU A 54 -2.66 -17.93 22.41
C LEU A 54 -2.04 -19.04 21.57
N LEU A 55 -1.99 -18.90 20.26
CA LEU A 55 -1.32 -19.88 19.38
C LEU A 55 0.19 -19.90 19.62
N TYR A 56 0.87 -18.74 19.73
CA TYR A 56 2.28 -18.70 20.12
C TYR A 56 2.54 -19.40 21.43
N ARG A 57 1.69 -19.21 22.44
CA ARG A 57 1.77 -19.91 23.73
C ARG A 57 1.56 -21.41 23.59
N ALA A 58 0.54 -21.82 22.85
CA ALA A 58 0.21 -23.22 22.66
C ALA A 58 1.34 -23.99 21.95
N PHE A 59 2.08 -23.33 21.05
CA PHE A 59 3.25 -23.89 20.38
C PHE A 59 4.53 -23.81 21.21
N GLY A 60 4.53 -23.12 22.36
CA GLY A 60 5.75 -22.87 23.15
C GLY A 60 6.72 -21.89 22.50
N TRP A 61 6.22 -20.97 21.66
CA TRP A 61 6.99 -19.98 20.90
C TRP A 61 6.90 -18.57 21.48
N GLU A 62 6.63 -18.44 22.77
CA GLU A 62 6.46 -17.12 23.40
C GLU A 62 7.71 -16.22 23.26
N ASP A 63 8.90 -16.82 23.36
CA ASP A 63 10.18 -16.10 23.25
C ASP A 63 10.48 -15.57 21.85
N THR A 64 9.83 -16.13 20.83
CA THR A 64 9.96 -15.72 19.42
C THR A 64 8.74 -14.97 18.89
N MET A 65 7.77 -14.68 19.77
CA MET A 65 6.55 -13.98 19.37
C MET A 65 6.88 -12.55 18.91
N PRO A 66 6.44 -12.16 17.70
CA PRO A 66 6.69 -10.82 17.17
C PRO A 66 5.97 -9.73 17.97
N ALA A 67 6.47 -8.52 17.91
CA ALA A 67 5.71 -7.34 18.31
C ALA A 67 4.59 -7.07 17.30
N PHE A 68 3.40 -6.68 17.78
CA PHE A 68 2.25 -6.38 16.92
C PHE A 68 2.01 -4.88 16.84
N ALA A 69 1.95 -4.35 15.63
CA ALA A 69 1.54 -2.98 15.35
C ALA A 69 0.31 -2.98 14.43
N HIS A 70 -0.73 -2.24 14.82
CA HIS A 70 -1.96 -2.13 14.06
C HIS A 70 -2.10 -0.70 13.54
N LEU A 71 -2.04 -0.55 12.22
CA LEU A 71 -2.19 0.73 11.54
C LEU A 71 -3.68 1.04 11.33
N PRO A 72 -4.09 2.30 11.40
CA PRO A 72 -5.46 2.70 11.16
C PRO A 72 -5.87 2.45 9.70
N LEU A 73 -7.18 2.38 9.46
CA LEU A 73 -7.74 2.17 8.13
C LEU A 73 -7.51 3.39 7.22
N LEU A 74 -7.33 3.13 5.94
CA LEU A 74 -7.51 4.15 4.91
C LEU A 74 -9.00 4.39 4.70
N LEU A 75 -9.41 5.65 4.79
CA LEU A 75 -10.79 6.07 4.70
C LEU A 75 -11.11 6.59 3.29
N LYS A 76 -12.37 6.50 2.91
CA LYS A 76 -12.86 7.06 1.65
C LYS A 76 -12.58 8.55 1.56
N PRO A 77 -12.30 9.09 0.36
CA PRO A 77 -12.13 10.54 0.18
C PRO A 77 -13.40 11.31 0.54
N GLU A 78 -14.55 10.72 0.25
CA GLU A 78 -15.87 11.29 0.54
C GLU A 78 -16.70 10.35 1.41
N GLY A 79 -17.42 10.94 2.37
CA GLY A 79 -18.25 10.19 3.31
C GLY A 79 -17.41 9.50 4.41
N ASN A 80 -17.99 8.46 4.99
CA ASN A 80 -17.39 7.68 6.08
C ASN A 80 -17.16 6.24 5.62
N GLY A 81 -16.18 5.59 6.23
CA GLY A 81 -15.90 4.17 6.07
C GLY A 81 -14.57 3.85 5.39
N LYS A 82 -14.22 2.57 5.41
CA LYS A 82 -12.98 2.03 4.85
C LYS A 82 -12.97 2.18 3.32
N LEU A 83 -11.84 2.62 2.79
CA LEU A 83 -11.57 2.61 1.35
C LEU A 83 -11.58 1.17 0.83
N SER A 84 -12.22 0.96 -0.31
CA SER A 84 -12.28 -0.32 -1.00
C SER A 84 -11.75 -0.21 -2.44
N LYS A 85 -11.37 -1.35 -3.04
CA LYS A 85 -10.94 -1.39 -4.45
C LYS A 85 -12.01 -0.82 -5.40
N ARG A 86 -13.30 -1.08 -5.12
CA ARG A 86 -14.43 -0.55 -5.91
C ARG A 86 -14.57 0.97 -5.86
N ASP A 87 -14.01 1.61 -4.81
CA ASP A 87 -14.01 3.07 -4.74
C ASP A 87 -13.04 3.67 -5.76
N GLY A 88 -11.92 2.99 -6.07
CA GLY A 88 -10.99 3.37 -7.13
C GLY A 88 -11.67 3.40 -8.50
N ASP A 89 -12.32 2.31 -8.87
CA ASP A 89 -13.04 2.19 -10.15
C ASP A 89 -14.14 3.27 -10.27
N ARG A 90 -14.89 3.50 -9.18
CA ARG A 90 -16.00 4.49 -9.15
C ARG A 90 -15.51 5.94 -9.22
N LEU A 91 -14.37 6.24 -8.61
CA LEU A 91 -13.84 7.61 -8.48
C LEU A 91 -12.74 7.91 -9.50
N GLY A 92 -12.33 6.91 -10.29
CA GLY A 92 -11.38 7.06 -11.39
C GLY A 92 -9.94 7.24 -10.94
N PHE A 93 -9.52 6.62 -9.84
CA PHE A 93 -8.12 6.58 -9.43
C PHE A 93 -7.58 5.14 -9.40
N PRO A 94 -6.29 4.93 -9.74
CA PRO A 94 -5.68 3.60 -9.72
C PRO A 94 -5.64 3.00 -8.32
N VAL A 95 -5.78 1.66 -8.25
CA VAL A 95 -5.68 0.90 -7.01
C VAL A 95 -4.45 0.00 -7.01
N PHE A 96 -4.03 -0.45 -8.20
CA PHE A 96 -2.89 -1.34 -8.37
C PHE A 96 -1.65 -0.57 -8.83
N PRO A 97 -0.43 -1.03 -8.51
CA PRO A 97 0.79 -0.45 -9.06
C PRO A 97 0.86 -0.54 -10.59
N LEU A 98 0.40 -1.65 -11.15
CA LEU A 98 0.34 -1.96 -12.57
C LEU A 98 -1.10 -2.28 -12.97
N GLU A 99 -1.41 -2.14 -14.26
CA GLU A 99 -2.68 -2.58 -14.80
C GLU A 99 -2.93 -4.06 -14.46
N TRP A 100 -4.14 -4.33 -13.99
CA TRP A 100 -4.56 -5.66 -13.57
C TRP A 100 -5.70 -6.17 -14.44
N HIS A 101 -5.48 -7.34 -15.04
CA HIS A 101 -6.52 -8.09 -15.77
C HIS A 101 -7.03 -9.21 -14.88
N ASP A 102 -8.29 -9.15 -14.48
CA ASP A 102 -8.89 -10.21 -13.67
C ASP A 102 -9.06 -11.48 -14.51
N PRO A 103 -8.38 -12.59 -14.14
CA PRO A 103 -8.41 -13.82 -14.94
C PRO A 103 -9.77 -14.53 -14.92
N LYS A 104 -10.68 -14.16 -14.03
CA LYS A 104 -12.01 -14.78 -13.90
C LYS A 104 -13.10 -13.97 -14.58
N SER A 105 -13.13 -12.66 -14.35
CA SER A 105 -14.17 -11.78 -14.92
C SER A 105 -13.75 -11.18 -16.27
N GLY A 106 -12.44 -11.07 -16.54
CA GLY A 106 -11.91 -10.34 -17.68
C GLY A 106 -11.90 -8.83 -17.49
N ASP A 107 -12.28 -8.34 -16.31
CA ASP A 107 -12.26 -6.90 -16.01
C ASP A 107 -10.82 -6.38 -15.97
N VAL A 108 -10.64 -5.14 -16.43
CA VAL A 108 -9.36 -4.44 -16.43
C VAL A 108 -9.42 -3.29 -15.43
N SER A 109 -8.49 -3.28 -14.50
CA SER A 109 -8.30 -2.16 -13.56
C SER A 109 -7.01 -1.43 -13.88
N SER A 110 -7.07 -0.11 -14.01
CA SER A 110 -5.90 0.71 -14.33
C SER A 110 -4.84 0.66 -13.23
N GLY A 111 -3.57 0.68 -13.63
CA GLY A 111 -2.42 0.79 -12.73
C GLY A 111 -1.94 2.23 -12.57
N TYR A 112 -1.21 2.50 -11.48
CA TYR A 112 -0.56 3.80 -11.28
C TYR A 112 0.43 4.10 -12.41
N ARG A 113 1.23 3.11 -12.83
CA ARG A 113 2.21 3.27 -13.91
C ARG A 113 1.53 3.64 -15.23
N GLU A 114 0.50 2.90 -15.63
CA GLU A 114 -0.24 3.12 -16.88
C GLU A 114 -1.04 4.44 -16.84
N SER A 115 -1.36 4.92 -15.64
CA SER A 115 -1.98 6.24 -15.42
C SER A 115 -0.96 7.39 -15.36
N GLY A 116 0.34 7.12 -15.62
CA GLY A 116 1.38 8.14 -15.71
C GLY A 116 1.93 8.62 -14.36
N TYR A 117 1.75 7.85 -13.29
CA TYR A 117 2.36 8.17 -12.00
C TYR A 117 3.80 7.68 -11.93
N LEU A 118 4.68 8.52 -11.39
CA LEU A 118 6.06 8.16 -11.07
C LEU A 118 6.10 7.31 -9.78
N PRO A 119 6.95 6.26 -9.72
CA PRO A 119 7.04 5.41 -8.54
C PRO A 119 7.34 6.17 -7.24
N GLU A 120 8.28 7.11 -7.29
CA GLU A 120 8.67 7.96 -6.16
C GLU A 120 7.51 8.84 -5.66
N ALA A 121 6.68 9.34 -6.55
CA ALA A 121 5.50 10.11 -6.19
C ALA A 121 4.45 9.27 -5.47
N VAL A 122 4.19 8.06 -5.98
CA VAL A 122 3.24 7.11 -5.36
C VAL A 122 3.74 6.70 -3.98
N ILE A 123 5.03 6.36 -3.85
CA ILE A 123 5.62 5.96 -2.56
C ILE A 123 5.51 7.08 -1.54
N ASN A 124 5.89 8.31 -1.89
CA ASN A 124 5.82 9.43 -0.96
C ASN A 124 4.37 9.75 -0.56
N PHE A 125 3.45 9.77 -1.51
CA PHE A 125 2.03 9.97 -1.25
C PHE A 125 1.47 8.89 -0.29
N LEU A 126 1.74 7.61 -0.56
CA LEU A 126 1.26 6.50 0.26
C LEU A 126 1.90 6.51 1.66
N ALA A 127 3.18 6.86 1.78
CA ALA A 127 3.86 6.96 3.07
C ALA A 127 3.15 7.96 3.99
N LEU A 128 2.79 9.14 3.49
CA LEU A 128 2.13 10.18 4.29
C LEU A 128 0.67 9.87 4.66
N LEU A 129 0.06 8.84 4.09
CA LEU A 129 -1.24 8.36 4.58
C LEU A 129 -1.13 7.69 5.96
N GLY A 130 0.03 7.16 6.30
CA GLY A 130 0.26 6.47 7.57
C GLY A 130 1.34 7.08 8.45
N LEU A 131 2.22 7.89 7.88
CA LEU A 131 3.38 8.47 8.57
C LEU A 131 3.17 9.97 8.80
N ASN A 132 3.44 10.42 10.01
CA ASN A 132 3.46 11.85 10.34
C ASN A 132 4.91 12.29 10.60
N PRO A 133 5.52 13.09 9.71
CA PRO A 133 6.90 13.54 9.87
C PRO A 133 7.11 14.50 11.04
N GLY A 134 6.05 15.01 11.65
CA GLY A 134 6.13 15.99 12.74
C GLY A 134 6.52 17.41 12.28
N ASN A 135 6.60 17.63 10.97
CA ASN A 135 6.86 18.92 10.33
C ASN A 135 5.97 19.08 9.09
N ASP A 136 6.09 20.21 8.38
CA ASP A 136 5.30 20.51 7.18
C ASP A 136 5.94 20.00 5.88
N GLN A 137 7.00 19.18 5.95
CA GLN A 137 7.65 18.62 4.78
C GLN A 137 6.76 17.53 4.17
N GLU A 138 6.38 17.72 2.92
CA GLU A 138 5.54 16.75 2.19
C GLU A 138 6.36 15.97 1.15
N LEU A 139 7.29 16.62 0.45
CA LEU A 139 8.11 15.98 -0.57
C LEU A 139 9.37 15.39 0.07
N MET A 140 9.51 14.08 0.00
CA MET A 140 10.59 13.34 0.62
C MET A 140 11.09 12.24 -0.31
N SER A 141 12.40 12.17 -0.46
CA SER A 141 13.06 11.05 -1.12
C SER A 141 12.87 9.74 -0.35
N MET A 142 13.12 8.61 -0.99
CA MET A 142 13.09 7.29 -0.33
C MET A 142 14.05 7.25 0.88
N ASP A 143 15.25 7.82 0.76
CA ASP A 143 16.23 7.84 1.85
C ASP A 143 15.76 8.67 3.05
N GLU A 144 15.05 9.78 2.80
CA GLU A 144 14.43 10.58 3.85
C GLU A 144 13.29 9.83 4.52
N LEU A 145 12.41 9.18 3.73
CA LEU A 145 11.33 8.34 4.25
C LEU A 145 11.86 7.19 5.11
N VAL A 146 12.91 6.51 4.67
CA VAL A 146 13.55 5.42 5.44
C VAL A 146 14.14 5.94 6.76
N LYS A 147 14.80 7.10 6.76
CA LYS A 147 15.36 7.70 7.98
C LYS A 147 14.28 8.19 8.95
N LEU A 148 13.15 8.64 8.41
CA LEU A 148 12.03 9.17 9.19
C LEU A 148 11.17 8.04 9.78
N PHE A 149 11.15 6.88 9.12
CA PHE A 149 10.26 5.79 9.50
C PHE A 149 10.57 5.27 10.91
N ASP A 150 9.56 5.42 11.78
CA ASP A 150 9.49 4.80 13.10
C ASP A 150 8.01 4.50 13.39
N LEU A 151 7.73 3.40 14.05
CA LEU A 151 6.36 3.03 14.41
C LEU A 151 5.69 4.06 15.32
N SER A 152 6.46 4.81 16.09
CA SER A 152 5.94 5.91 16.93
C SER A 152 5.47 7.12 16.11
N HIS A 153 5.95 7.29 14.89
CA HIS A 153 5.54 8.32 13.94
C HIS A 153 4.31 7.92 13.11
N CYS A 154 3.86 6.68 13.23
CA CYS A 154 2.64 6.26 12.53
C CYS A 154 1.41 6.94 13.13
N SER A 155 0.53 7.41 12.25
CA SER A 155 -0.73 8.05 12.61
C SER A 155 -1.60 7.08 13.42
N LYS A 156 -2.29 7.62 14.44
CA LYS A 156 -3.21 6.84 15.29
C LYS A 156 -4.67 6.88 14.81
N SER A 157 -4.95 7.70 13.82
CA SER A 157 -6.29 7.86 13.22
C SER A 157 -6.25 7.58 11.74
N GLY A 158 -7.36 7.09 11.19
CA GLY A 158 -7.47 6.80 9.77
C GLY A 158 -7.26 8.05 8.91
N ALA A 159 -6.49 7.88 7.83
CA ALA A 159 -6.25 8.94 6.85
C ALA A 159 -7.26 8.84 5.70
N LYS A 160 -7.82 9.98 5.29
CA LYS A 160 -8.62 10.06 4.06
C LYS A 160 -7.72 9.93 2.85
N PHE A 161 -8.08 9.06 1.93
CA PHE A 161 -7.36 8.88 0.68
C PHE A 161 -7.71 9.99 -0.29
N ASP A 162 -6.95 11.07 -0.26
CA ASP A 162 -7.12 12.20 -1.20
C ASP A 162 -6.35 11.93 -2.49
N TYR A 163 -7.03 11.38 -3.49
CA TYR A 163 -6.45 11.12 -4.80
C TYR A 163 -5.98 12.39 -5.54
N LYS A 164 -6.60 13.54 -5.27
CA LYS A 164 -6.16 14.83 -5.85
C LYS A 164 -4.79 15.22 -5.31
N LYS A 165 -4.54 14.92 -4.04
CA LYS A 165 -3.21 15.09 -3.46
C LYS A 165 -2.19 14.14 -4.08
N GLY A 166 -2.60 12.92 -4.44
CA GLY A 166 -1.78 11.99 -5.21
C GLY A 166 -1.37 12.55 -6.58
N ILE A 167 -2.31 13.19 -7.29
CA ILE A 167 -2.02 13.89 -8.56
C ILE A 167 -1.03 15.05 -8.34
N TRP A 168 -1.21 15.83 -7.29
CA TRP A 168 -0.29 16.92 -6.93
C TRP A 168 1.13 16.39 -6.65
N PHE A 169 1.27 15.31 -5.88
CA PHE A 169 2.58 14.67 -5.69
C PHE A 169 3.23 14.29 -7.01
N ASN A 170 2.46 13.66 -7.91
CA ASN A 170 3.00 13.25 -9.20
C ASN A 170 3.48 14.46 -10.03
N HIS A 171 2.71 15.53 -10.04
CA HIS A 171 3.10 16.78 -10.69
C HIS A 171 4.43 17.32 -10.15
N GLU A 172 4.56 17.42 -8.81
CA GLU A 172 5.79 17.95 -8.20
C GLU A 172 7.02 17.09 -8.55
N TYR A 173 6.88 15.77 -8.52
CA TYR A 173 7.97 14.86 -8.89
C TYR A 173 8.31 14.91 -10.38
N ILE A 174 7.34 15.13 -11.28
CA ILE A 174 7.61 15.37 -12.69
C ILE A 174 8.39 16.66 -12.87
N MET A 175 7.97 17.74 -12.21
CA MET A 175 8.65 19.06 -12.29
C MET A 175 10.07 19.07 -11.74
N MET A 176 10.45 18.07 -10.92
CA MET A 176 11.82 17.91 -10.43
C MET A 176 12.73 17.18 -11.42
N LYS A 177 12.18 16.54 -12.47
CA LYS A 177 12.97 15.80 -13.43
C LYS A 177 13.57 16.71 -14.50
N PRO A 178 14.76 16.37 -15.02
CA PRO A 178 15.30 17.03 -16.20
C PRO A 178 14.38 16.83 -17.42
N ASP A 179 14.23 17.86 -18.26
CA ASP A 179 13.39 17.83 -19.46
C ASP A 179 13.69 16.64 -20.37
N ALA A 180 14.96 16.24 -20.50
CA ALA A 180 15.35 15.05 -21.27
C ALA A 180 14.78 13.74 -20.71
N GLU A 181 14.66 13.60 -19.39
CA GLU A 181 14.03 12.45 -18.74
C GLU A 181 12.53 12.47 -18.96
N ILE A 182 11.91 13.65 -18.84
CA ILE A 182 10.47 13.82 -19.10
C ILE A 182 10.17 13.48 -20.57
N ALA A 183 11.01 13.92 -21.52
CA ALA A 183 10.87 13.59 -22.95
C ALA A 183 10.87 12.07 -23.18
N CYS A 184 11.76 11.32 -22.50
CA CYS A 184 11.77 9.85 -22.57
C CYS A 184 10.49 9.23 -22.03
N LEU A 185 9.97 9.72 -20.91
CA LEU A 185 8.71 9.25 -20.31
C LEU A 185 7.49 9.63 -21.16
N PHE A 186 7.57 10.72 -21.91
CA PHE A 186 6.50 11.21 -22.76
C PHE A 186 6.31 10.39 -24.04
N ARG A 187 7.37 9.77 -24.58
CA ARG A 187 7.29 8.95 -25.82
C ARG A 187 6.22 7.86 -25.78
N PRO A 188 6.18 6.96 -24.78
CA PRO A 188 5.14 5.95 -24.68
C PRO A 188 3.72 6.54 -24.58
N VAL A 189 3.59 7.73 -23.95
CA VAL A 189 2.31 8.42 -23.86
C VAL A 189 1.83 8.92 -25.22
N LEU A 190 2.73 9.44 -26.08
CA LEU A 190 2.41 9.79 -27.45
C LEU A 190 1.92 8.56 -28.23
N GLU A 191 2.65 7.46 -28.16
CA GLU A 191 2.34 6.21 -28.86
C GLU A 191 0.98 5.63 -28.43
N SER A 192 0.68 5.63 -27.13
CA SER A 192 -0.61 5.18 -26.61
C SER A 192 -1.79 6.04 -27.07
N ASN A 193 -1.53 7.31 -27.43
CA ASN A 193 -2.50 8.22 -28.01
C ASN A 193 -2.50 8.24 -29.55
N GLY A 194 -1.85 7.27 -30.20
CA GLY A 194 -1.86 7.11 -31.65
C GLY A 194 -0.93 8.07 -32.40
N ILE A 195 0.00 8.72 -31.68
CA ILE A 195 1.00 9.61 -32.26
C ILE A 195 2.31 8.82 -32.40
N ASP A 196 2.79 8.65 -33.63
CA ASP A 196 4.06 7.97 -33.90
C ASP A 196 5.24 8.82 -33.40
N ALA A 197 5.76 8.43 -32.21
CA ALA A 197 6.84 9.16 -31.54
C ALA A 197 8.19 9.06 -32.29
N SER A 198 8.34 8.12 -33.24
CA SER A 198 9.56 7.99 -34.06
C SER A 198 9.77 9.20 -35.00
N ASN A 199 8.72 9.94 -35.30
CA ASN A 199 8.78 11.16 -36.10
C ASN A 199 9.41 12.37 -35.40
N TYR A 200 9.69 12.27 -34.09
CA TYR A 200 10.20 13.39 -33.28
C TYR A 200 11.56 13.02 -32.68
N SER A 201 12.54 13.92 -32.85
CA SER A 201 13.84 13.76 -32.19
C SER A 201 13.77 13.99 -30.68
N ASP A 202 14.73 13.44 -29.94
CA ASP A 202 14.82 13.69 -28.51
C ASP A 202 15.00 15.18 -28.18
N GLU A 203 15.79 15.90 -29.00
CA GLU A 203 15.97 17.34 -28.86
C GLU A 203 14.66 18.11 -29.05
N PHE A 204 13.81 17.68 -29.97
CA PHE A 204 12.50 18.30 -30.18
C PHE A 204 11.59 18.03 -28.98
N LEU A 205 11.49 16.79 -28.55
CA LEU A 205 10.64 16.41 -27.40
C LEU A 205 11.09 17.11 -26.11
N THR A 206 12.41 17.24 -25.89
CA THR A 206 12.96 17.97 -24.72
C THR A 206 12.58 19.46 -24.72
N LYS A 207 12.27 20.05 -25.86
CA LYS A 207 11.79 21.44 -25.95
C LYS A 207 10.27 21.58 -25.79
N VAL A 208 9.55 20.47 -25.87
CA VAL A 208 8.07 20.45 -25.82
C VAL A 208 7.55 20.19 -24.42
N VAL A 209 8.30 19.44 -23.61
CA VAL A 209 7.93 19.05 -22.24
C VAL A 209 8.22 20.10 -21.17
#